data_3a7d9d7cb2bb05c0042d0fe3488a554a
#
_entry.id   3a7d9d7cb2bb05c0042d0fe3488a554a
#
_cell.length_a   1.000
_cell.length_b   1.000
_cell.length_c   1.000
_cell.angle_alpha   90.00
_cell.angle_beta   90.00
_cell.angle_gamma   90.00
#
_symmetry.space_group_name_H-M   'P 1'
#
loop_
_entity.id
_entity.type
_entity.pdbx_description
1 polymer ?
#
loop_
_entity_poly.entity_id
_entity_poly.type
_entity_poly.pdbx_seq_one_letter_code
_entity_poly.pdbx_strand_id
1 'polypeptide(L)'
;MALVCTVAATLSFLIIGLYTTSNQMVALGQENATAPKNETSSMAMMNANMTSEGKIPSLSTPGEKTFYVFTTEIEGVDEGKLKVAGDVFSLKTLVANKGDKVTIHFYNVDPVKDERHSLTIGDPYAVNIDLGYAESGNATFTADNVGVFQFYCKYHQPVMEGQLVVLP
;
A
#
# COMPACT_ATOMS: atom_id res chain seq x y z
N MET A 1 -29.67 -51.66 31.55
CA MET A 1 -29.38 -50.27 31.93
C MET A 1 -29.47 -49.43 30.66
N ALA A 2 -30.54 -48.69 30.50
CA ALA A 2 -30.79 -47.87 29.32
C ALA A 2 -30.26 -46.45 29.56
N LEU A 3 -29.41 -45.96 28.68
CA LEU A 3 -28.89 -44.61 28.70
C LEU A 3 -29.75 -43.72 27.83
N VAL A 4 -30.42 -42.77 28.47
CA VAL A 4 -31.30 -41.79 27.83
C VAL A 4 -30.40 -40.65 27.26
N CYS A 5 -30.45 -40.48 25.94
CA CYS A 5 -29.79 -39.36 25.24
C CYS A 5 -30.80 -38.22 25.13
N THR A 6 -30.58 -37.13 25.87
CA THR A 6 -31.34 -35.88 25.76
C THR A 6 -30.76 -35.02 24.64
N VAL A 7 -31.58 -34.79 23.62
CA VAL A 7 -31.27 -33.85 22.50
C VAL A 7 -31.69 -32.45 22.93
N ALA A 8 -30.75 -31.55 23.06
CA ALA A 8 -31.02 -30.13 23.24
C ALA A 8 -31.13 -29.45 21.88
N ALA A 9 -32.33 -28.97 21.55
CA ALA A 9 -32.60 -28.17 20.39
C ALA A 9 -32.24 -26.70 20.66
N THR A 10 -31.24 -26.17 19.94
CA THR A 10 -30.91 -24.74 19.96
C THR A 10 -31.67 -24.00 18.85
N LEU A 11 -32.50 -23.04 19.26
CA LEU A 11 -33.20 -22.11 18.37
C LEU A 11 -32.21 -21.18 17.70
N SER A 12 -32.15 -21.21 16.37
CA SER A 12 -31.45 -20.21 15.56
C SER A 12 -32.35 -19.01 15.34
N PHE A 13 -31.98 -17.85 15.87
CA PHE A 13 -32.62 -16.58 15.53
C PHE A 13 -32.05 -16.06 14.20
N LEU A 14 -32.89 -16.03 13.19
CA LEU A 14 -32.62 -15.41 11.89
C LEU A 14 -32.91 -13.91 12.01
N ILE A 15 -31.89 -13.07 12.08
CA ILE A 15 -32.04 -11.61 11.97
C ILE A 15 -31.91 -11.24 10.50
N ILE A 16 -33.04 -10.97 9.85
CA ILE A 16 -33.10 -10.39 8.50
C ILE A 16 -32.95 -8.89 8.65
N GLY A 17 -31.74 -8.36 8.40
CA GLY A 17 -31.48 -6.93 8.28
C GLY A 17 -31.88 -6.43 6.88
N LEU A 18 -32.98 -5.67 6.81
CA LEU A 18 -33.38 -4.91 5.62
C LEU A 18 -32.44 -3.72 5.43
N TYR A 19 -31.53 -3.77 4.47
CA TYR A 19 -30.79 -2.60 4.02
C TYR A 19 -31.60 -1.87 2.94
N THR A 20 -32.18 -0.73 3.30
CA THR A 20 -32.78 0.20 2.32
C THR A 20 -31.67 1.05 1.69
N THR A 21 -31.39 0.80 0.43
CA THR A 21 -30.53 1.67 -0.37
C THR A 21 -31.32 2.89 -0.84
N SER A 22 -31.05 4.06 -0.29
CA SER A 22 -31.55 5.32 -0.83
C SER A 22 -30.60 5.82 -1.91
N ASN A 23 -30.97 5.64 -3.17
CA ASN A 23 -30.35 6.32 -4.31
C ASN A 23 -30.76 7.78 -4.31
N GLN A 24 -29.85 8.68 -3.95
CA GLN A 24 -30.01 10.10 -4.23
C GLN A 24 -29.38 10.41 -5.59
N MET A 25 -30.24 10.63 -6.58
CA MET A 25 -29.87 11.25 -7.85
C MET A 25 -29.54 12.72 -7.60
N VAL A 26 -28.27 13.10 -7.79
CA VAL A 26 -27.88 14.51 -7.88
C VAL A 26 -28.15 14.96 -9.31
N ALA A 27 -29.10 15.87 -9.48
CA ALA A 27 -29.41 16.52 -10.74
C ALA A 27 -28.29 17.49 -11.11
N LEU A 28 -27.69 17.31 -12.28
CA LEU A 28 -26.76 18.24 -12.90
C LEU A 28 -27.53 19.48 -13.39
N GLY A 29 -27.36 20.59 -12.69
CA GLY A 29 -27.80 21.90 -13.14
C GLY A 29 -26.89 22.41 -14.23
N GLN A 30 -27.47 22.62 -15.42
CA GLN A 30 -26.84 23.21 -16.58
C GLN A 30 -26.98 24.73 -16.47
N GLU A 31 -25.93 25.44 -16.06
CA GLU A 31 -25.89 26.88 -16.10
C GLU A 31 -25.19 27.39 -17.37
N ASN A 32 -25.92 28.23 -18.05
CA ASN A 32 -25.74 28.87 -19.34
C ASN A 32 -24.57 29.87 -19.29
N ALA A 33 -23.55 29.67 -20.08
CA ALA A 33 -22.43 30.58 -20.23
C ALA A 33 -22.77 31.75 -21.12
N THR A 34 -22.88 32.94 -20.55
CA THR A 34 -22.90 34.18 -21.30
C THR A 34 -21.49 34.75 -21.38
N ALA A 35 -20.96 34.89 -22.58
CA ALA A 35 -19.68 35.51 -22.86
C ALA A 35 -19.72 37.04 -22.69
N PRO A 36 -18.72 37.69 -22.13
CA PRO A 36 -18.44 39.09 -22.36
C PRO A 36 -17.28 39.29 -23.32
N LYS A 37 -17.49 40.34 -24.14
CA LYS A 37 -16.69 40.83 -25.26
C LYS A 37 -15.34 41.40 -24.82
N ASN A 38 -14.36 41.07 -25.64
CA ASN A 38 -13.28 41.90 -26.20
C ASN A 38 -12.99 43.25 -25.52
N GLU A 39 -11.82 43.35 -24.85
CA GLU A 39 -11.11 44.62 -24.76
C GLU A 39 -9.63 44.41 -25.09
N THR A 40 -9.27 45.08 -26.16
CA THR A 40 -7.92 45.27 -26.69
C THR A 40 -7.17 46.18 -25.71
N SER A 41 -6.06 45.72 -25.16
CA SER A 41 -5.11 46.62 -24.50
C SER A 41 -3.68 46.12 -24.63
N SER A 42 -2.97 46.87 -25.43
CA SER A 42 -1.56 47.26 -25.28
C SER A 42 -0.50 46.19 -24.99
N MET A 43 0.23 45.86 -26.06
CA MET A 43 1.57 45.22 -25.95
C MET A 43 2.54 46.15 -25.23
N ALA A 44 2.86 45.83 -24.00
CA ALA A 44 4.09 46.31 -23.35
C ALA A 44 5.13 45.19 -23.50
N MET A 45 6.08 45.42 -24.39
CA MET A 45 7.30 44.60 -24.48
C MET A 45 8.10 44.78 -23.18
N MET A 46 7.98 43.85 -22.25
CA MET A 46 8.96 43.65 -21.20
C MET A 46 10.03 42.71 -21.72
N ASN A 47 11.17 43.27 -22.04
CA ASN A 47 12.41 42.57 -22.28
C ASN A 47 12.85 41.89 -20.98
N ALA A 48 12.34 40.69 -20.70
CA ALA A 48 12.80 39.87 -19.58
C ALA A 48 14.05 39.14 -20.05
N ASN A 49 15.17 39.60 -19.56
CA ASN A 49 16.47 38.95 -19.65
C ASN A 49 16.35 37.55 -19.00
N MET A 50 16.06 36.53 -19.81
CA MET A 50 16.00 35.12 -19.36
C MET A 50 17.40 34.53 -19.28
N THR A 51 18.17 34.92 -18.29
CA THR A 51 19.20 34.06 -17.72
C THR A 51 18.53 33.23 -16.61
N SER A 52 17.62 32.37 -17.01
CA SER A 52 17.18 31.30 -16.18
C SER A 52 18.20 30.17 -16.31
N GLU A 53 19.24 30.22 -15.50
CA GLU A 53 19.86 28.98 -15.06
C GLU A 53 18.72 28.12 -14.55
N GLY A 54 18.43 27.02 -15.27
CA GLY A 54 17.41 26.07 -14.91
C GLY A 54 17.76 25.42 -13.57
N LYS A 55 17.44 26.11 -12.48
CA LYS A 55 17.44 25.51 -11.16
C LYS A 55 16.31 24.48 -11.19
N ILE A 56 16.68 23.24 -11.49
CA ILE A 56 15.82 22.09 -11.27
C ILE A 56 15.26 22.28 -9.86
N PRO A 57 13.91 22.25 -9.67
CA PRO A 57 13.35 22.41 -8.31
C PRO A 57 14.08 21.44 -7.40
N SER A 58 14.73 22.00 -6.39
CA SER A 58 15.43 21.22 -5.38
C SER A 58 14.45 20.16 -4.88
N LEU A 59 14.87 18.92 -5.01
CA LEU A 59 14.26 17.76 -4.43
C LEU A 59 13.66 18.06 -3.06
N SER A 60 12.52 17.45 -2.81
CA SER A 60 11.78 17.57 -1.57
C SER A 60 12.70 17.51 -0.36
N THR A 61 12.53 18.45 0.57
CA THR A 61 13.16 18.36 1.89
C THR A 61 12.94 16.97 2.44
N PRO A 62 13.99 16.30 2.97
CA PRO A 62 13.83 14.99 3.58
C PRO A 62 12.67 14.97 4.61
N GLY A 63 11.81 13.99 4.51
CA GLY A 63 10.62 13.87 5.33
C GLY A 63 10.56 12.54 6.05
N GLU A 64 9.42 12.26 6.68
CA GLU A 64 9.12 10.95 7.24
C GLU A 64 8.15 10.21 6.32
N LYS A 65 8.43 8.92 6.07
CA LYS A 65 7.58 8.00 5.31
C LYS A 65 7.25 6.80 6.18
N THR A 66 5.97 6.52 6.34
CA THR A 66 5.52 5.34 7.08
C THR A 66 4.72 4.44 6.16
N PHE A 67 5.08 3.17 6.12
CA PHE A 67 4.41 2.15 5.34
C PHE A 67 3.86 1.07 6.25
N TYR A 68 2.64 0.61 5.95
CA TYR A 68 2.00 -0.51 6.63
C TYR A 68 1.89 -1.65 5.62
N VAL A 69 2.61 -2.73 5.84
CA VAL A 69 2.70 -3.88 4.95
C VAL A 69 2.11 -5.09 5.66
N PHE A 70 1.23 -5.80 4.98
CA PHE A 70 0.58 -7.00 5.50
C PHE A 70 0.92 -8.19 4.60
N THR A 71 0.91 -9.39 5.17
CA THR A 71 0.83 -10.62 4.38
C THR A 71 -0.55 -10.70 3.75
N THR A 72 -0.66 -11.24 2.54
CA THR A 72 -1.92 -11.51 1.86
C THR A 72 -1.72 -12.64 0.86
N GLU A 73 -2.79 -13.36 0.52
CA GLU A 73 -2.75 -14.45 -0.44
C GLU A 73 -3.36 -14.03 -1.79
N ILE A 74 -2.90 -14.65 -2.85
CA ILE A 74 -3.51 -14.54 -4.17
C ILE A 74 -4.65 -15.57 -4.23
N GLU A 75 -5.89 -15.10 -4.31
CA GLU A 75 -7.07 -15.97 -4.38
C GLU A 75 -6.99 -16.95 -5.56
N GLY A 76 -7.32 -18.20 -5.30
CA GLY A 76 -7.42 -19.26 -6.33
C GLY A 76 -6.06 -19.85 -6.76
N VAL A 77 -4.98 -19.53 -6.08
CA VAL A 77 -3.70 -20.21 -6.30
C VAL A 77 -3.77 -21.63 -5.71
N ASP A 78 -3.53 -22.64 -6.56
CA ASP A 78 -3.30 -24.02 -6.15
C ASP A 78 -1.80 -24.25 -6.02
N GLU A 79 -1.27 -24.03 -4.84
CA GLU A 79 0.16 -24.14 -4.53
C GLU A 79 0.68 -25.57 -4.78
N GLY A 80 -0.13 -26.57 -4.47
CA GLY A 80 0.20 -27.96 -4.69
C GLY A 80 0.43 -28.30 -6.16
N LYS A 81 -0.37 -27.69 -7.05
CA LYS A 81 -0.29 -27.86 -8.49
C LYS A 81 0.77 -26.98 -9.14
N LEU A 82 0.82 -25.71 -8.75
CA LEU A 82 1.72 -24.72 -9.37
C LEU A 82 3.14 -24.77 -8.82
N LYS A 83 3.31 -25.31 -7.60
CA LYS A 83 4.61 -25.39 -6.90
C LYS A 83 5.19 -24.00 -6.59
N VAL A 84 4.33 -23.04 -6.34
CA VAL A 84 4.67 -21.69 -5.90
C VAL A 84 3.77 -21.31 -4.73
N ALA A 85 4.30 -20.53 -3.79
CA ALA A 85 3.50 -19.97 -2.72
C ALA A 85 2.49 -18.94 -3.24
N GLY A 86 1.31 -18.89 -2.63
CA GLY A 86 0.28 -17.89 -2.90
C GLY A 86 0.51 -16.57 -2.19
N ASP A 87 1.43 -16.55 -1.23
CA ASP A 87 1.70 -15.41 -0.38
C ASP A 87 2.37 -14.26 -1.10
N VAL A 88 1.87 -13.06 -0.82
CA VAL A 88 2.42 -11.81 -1.34
C VAL A 88 2.37 -10.72 -0.27
N PHE A 89 3.13 -9.65 -0.47
CA PHE A 89 2.97 -8.43 0.32
C PHE A 89 1.79 -7.60 -0.19
N SER A 90 1.03 -6.99 0.71
CA SER A 90 -0.06 -6.06 0.38
C SER A 90 0.40 -4.83 -0.40
N LEU A 91 1.64 -4.39 -0.18
CA LEU A 91 2.32 -3.35 -0.94
C LEU A 91 3.55 -3.93 -1.63
N LYS A 92 3.59 -3.87 -2.95
CA LYS A 92 4.73 -4.35 -3.75
C LYS A 92 5.72 -3.24 -4.13
N THR A 93 5.36 -1.98 -3.91
CA THR A 93 6.25 -0.84 -4.18
C THR A 93 6.14 0.17 -3.05
N LEU A 94 7.28 0.48 -2.45
CA LEU A 94 7.45 1.54 -1.46
C LEU A 94 8.27 2.65 -2.10
N VAL A 95 7.85 3.92 -1.97
CA VAL A 95 8.54 5.05 -2.61
C VAL A 95 8.95 6.07 -1.55
N ALA A 96 10.22 6.39 -1.51
CA ALA A 96 10.80 7.42 -0.66
C ALA A 96 11.70 8.35 -1.48
N ASN A 97 12.02 9.54 -0.95
CA ASN A 97 13.05 10.39 -1.52
C ASN A 97 14.35 10.18 -0.75
N LYS A 98 15.46 10.50 -1.38
CA LYS A 98 16.77 10.49 -0.72
C LYS A 98 16.75 11.35 0.54
N GLY A 99 17.21 10.78 1.64
CA GLY A 99 17.25 11.41 2.94
C GLY A 99 15.97 11.24 3.77
N ASP A 100 14.88 10.69 3.22
CA ASP A 100 13.67 10.42 3.98
C ASP A 100 13.97 9.40 5.10
N LYS A 101 13.38 9.63 6.28
CA LYS A 101 13.31 8.65 7.35
C LYS A 101 12.14 7.71 7.07
N VAL A 102 12.45 6.47 6.72
CA VAL A 102 11.47 5.45 6.36
C VAL A 102 11.19 4.54 7.54
N THR A 103 9.92 4.36 7.88
CA THR A 103 9.47 3.36 8.86
C THR A 103 8.53 2.38 8.17
N ILE A 104 8.84 1.09 8.27
CA ILE A 104 8.00 0.01 7.77
C ILE A 104 7.41 -0.73 8.97
N HIS A 105 6.09 -0.79 9.06
CA HIS A 105 5.36 -1.67 9.96
C HIS A 105 4.91 -2.89 9.17
N PHE A 106 5.39 -4.06 9.56
CA PHE A 106 5.04 -5.32 8.93
C PHE A 106 4.16 -6.15 9.86
N TYR A 107 3.11 -6.76 9.28
CA TYR A 107 2.12 -7.55 10.00
C TYR A 107 1.95 -8.91 9.31
N ASN A 108 2.18 -9.98 10.07
CA ASN A 108 1.79 -11.31 9.63
C ASN A 108 0.32 -11.53 10.01
N VAL A 109 -0.56 -11.45 9.02
CA VAL A 109 -2.02 -11.68 9.17
C VAL A 109 -2.45 -12.99 8.50
N ASP A 110 -1.49 -13.84 8.14
CA ASP A 110 -1.75 -15.15 7.58
C ASP A 110 -2.59 -16.00 8.54
N PRO A 111 -3.64 -16.71 8.07
CA PRO A 111 -4.47 -17.56 8.91
C PRO A 111 -3.77 -18.86 9.34
N VAL A 112 -2.69 -19.25 8.68
CA VAL A 112 -1.96 -20.50 8.96
C VAL A 112 -0.99 -20.31 10.12
N LYS A 113 -1.24 -21.00 11.23
CA LYS A 113 -0.52 -20.78 12.51
C LYS A 113 0.95 -21.11 12.48
N ASP A 114 1.38 -22.01 11.64
CA ASP A 114 2.79 -22.48 11.58
C ASP A 114 3.59 -21.73 10.50
N GLU A 115 2.96 -20.76 9.82
CA GLU A 115 3.56 -20.04 8.71
C GLU A 115 4.28 -18.78 9.18
N ARG A 116 5.50 -18.65 8.69
CA ARG A 116 6.38 -17.53 9.03
C ARG A 116 6.60 -16.66 7.81
N HIS A 117 6.63 -15.37 8.04
CA HIS A 117 6.93 -14.40 6.99
C HIS A 117 8.06 -13.46 7.41
N SER A 118 8.84 -13.01 6.44
CA SER A 118 9.82 -11.95 6.67
C SER A 118 9.67 -10.82 5.65
N LEU A 119 10.04 -9.62 6.07
CA LEU A 119 10.30 -8.51 5.16
C LEU A 119 11.78 -8.18 5.28
N THR A 120 12.53 -8.53 4.25
CA THR A 120 13.98 -8.41 4.23
C THR A 120 14.42 -7.50 3.09
N ILE A 121 15.18 -6.46 3.40
CA ILE A 121 15.88 -5.61 2.43
C ILE A 121 17.37 -5.82 2.67
N GLY A 122 18.10 -6.18 1.62
CA GLY A 122 19.55 -6.36 1.70
C GLY A 122 20.31 -5.03 1.84
N ASP A 123 21.61 -5.09 1.61
CA ASP A 123 22.46 -3.89 1.58
C ASP A 123 21.92 -2.84 0.61
N PRO A 124 22.04 -1.54 0.95
CA PRO A 124 22.75 -0.98 2.12
C PRO A 124 21.88 -0.83 3.37
N TYR A 125 20.60 -1.18 3.35
CA TYR A 125 19.65 -0.91 4.44
C TYR A 125 19.64 -2.00 5.53
N ALA A 126 19.96 -3.23 5.17
CA ALA A 126 20.07 -4.39 6.06
C ALA A 126 18.86 -4.58 6.99
N VAL A 127 17.65 -4.38 6.47
CA VAL A 127 16.40 -4.60 7.21
C VAL A 127 16.06 -6.08 7.21
N ASN A 128 15.65 -6.61 8.37
CA ASN A 128 15.09 -7.96 8.48
C ASN A 128 14.04 -7.98 9.61
N ILE A 129 12.76 -8.03 9.23
CA ILE A 129 11.64 -8.23 10.14
C ILE A 129 11.14 -9.64 9.90
N ASP A 130 11.23 -10.52 10.89
CA ASP A 130 10.89 -11.95 10.80
C ASP A 130 9.79 -12.26 11.82
N LEU A 131 8.63 -12.70 11.32
CA LEU A 131 7.40 -12.81 12.12
C LEU A 131 6.83 -14.22 12.06
N GLY A 132 6.37 -14.71 13.21
CA GLY A 132 5.48 -15.84 13.32
C GLY A 132 4.00 -15.44 13.15
N TYR A 133 3.11 -16.38 13.41
CA TYR A 133 1.66 -16.20 13.30
C TYR A 133 1.16 -15.04 14.17
N ALA A 134 0.34 -14.17 13.58
CA ALA A 134 -0.29 -13.02 14.23
C ALA A 134 0.69 -12.04 14.93
N GLU A 135 1.96 -12.04 14.52
CA GLU A 135 2.96 -11.11 15.00
C GLU A 135 3.05 -9.86 14.13
N SER A 136 3.63 -8.82 14.72
CA SER A 136 3.98 -7.59 14.01
C SER A 136 5.35 -7.08 14.41
N GLY A 137 6.01 -6.38 13.52
CA GLY A 137 7.31 -5.78 13.77
C GLY A 137 7.49 -4.51 12.95
N ASN A 138 8.53 -3.77 13.24
CA ASN A 138 8.86 -2.57 12.47
C ASN A 138 10.36 -2.42 12.30
N ALA A 139 10.75 -1.67 11.27
CA ALA A 139 12.11 -1.22 11.05
C ALA A 139 12.09 0.23 10.60
N THR A 140 13.09 0.99 11.02
CA THR A 140 13.27 2.39 10.62
C THR A 140 14.70 2.58 10.11
N PHE A 141 14.85 3.25 8.97
CA PHE A 141 16.12 3.56 8.35
C PHE A 141 16.05 4.90 7.60
N THR A 142 17.20 5.46 7.22
CA THR A 142 17.25 6.61 6.32
C THR A 142 17.50 6.15 4.90
N ALA A 143 16.72 6.67 3.95
CA ALA A 143 16.80 6.32 2.53
C ALA A 143 17.94 7.10 1.83
N ASP A 144 19.20 6.84 2.19
CA ASP A 144 20.35 7.63 1.73
C ASP A 144 20.83 7.29 0.31
N ASN A 145 20.48 6.10 -0.18
CA ASN A 145 20.95 5.60 -1.47
C ASN A 145 19.82 5.63 -2.49
N VAL A 146 20.00 6.41 -3.56
CA VAL A 146 19.09 6.46 -4.70
C VAL A 146 19.15 5.15 -5.48
N GLY A 147 17.99 4.60 -5.84
CA GLY A 147 17.93 3.36 -6.60
C GLY A 147 16.65 2.55 -6.35
N VAL A 148 16.67 1.32 -6.85
CA VAL A 148 15.64 0.33 -6.63
C VAL A 148 16.23 -0.83 -5.84
N PHE A 149 15.67 -1.11 -4.70
CA PHE A 149 16.11 -2.15 -3.77
C PHE A 149 15.00 -3.16 -3.59
N GLN A 150 15.30 -4.42 -3.83
CA GLN A 150 14.33 -5.50 -3.63
C GLN A 150 14.09 -5.71 -2.13
N PHE A 151 12.82 -5.93 -1.76
CA PHE A 151 12.49 -6.57 -0.50
C PHE A 151 11.74 -7.88 -0.77
N TYR A 152 11.92 -8.86 0.10
CA TYR A 152 11.41 -10.21 -0.11
C TYR A 152 11.12 -10.92 1.20
N CYS A 153 10.25 -11.92 1.13
CA CYS A 153 10.09 -12.92 2.17
C CYS A 153 11.08 -14.08 1.91
N LYS A 154 11.92 -14.40 2.88
CA LYS A 154 12.91 -15.50 2.73
C LYS A 154 12.30 -16.88 2.70
N TYR A 155 11.03 -17.01 3.10
CA TYR A 155 10.31 -18.29 3.14
C TYR A 155 9.52 -18.57 1.87
N HIS A 156 9.04 -17.52 1.15
CA HIS A 156 8.10 -17.64 0.03
C HIS A 156 8.62 -17.01 -1.26
N GLN A 157 9.87 -17.32 -1.60
CA GLN A 157 10.43 -16.92 -2.90
C GLN A 157 10.04 -17.89 -4.02
N PRO A 158 9.93 -17.41 -5.27
CA PRO A 158 10.20 -16.04 -5.75
C PRO A 158 8.96 -15.12 -5.74
N VAL A 159 7.82 -15.53 -5.21
CA VAL A 159 6.55 -14.85 -5.42
C VAL A 159 6.36 -13.67 -4.44
N MET A 160 6.73 -13.87 -3.18
CA MET A 160 6.56 -12.86 -2.14
C MET A 160 7.73 -11.87 -2.13
N GLU A 161 7.67 -10.93 -3.07
CA GLU A 161 8.68 -9.88 -3.25
C GLU A 161 8.06 -8.53 -3.62
N GLY A 162 8.86 -7.47 -3.45
CA GLY A 162 8.52 -6.10 -3.81
C GLY A 162 9.77 -5.25 -3.95
N GLN A 163 9.59 -3.95 -4.11
CA GLN A 163 10.69 -3.00 -4.32
C GLN A 163 10.53 -1.74 -3.49
N LEU A 164 11.63 -1.27 -2.93
CA LEU A 164 11.79 0.06 -2.39
C LEU A 164 12.45 0.93 -3.47
N VAL A 165 11.76 1.97 -3.91
CA VAL A 165 12.26 2.96 -4.87
C VAL A 165 12.66 4.21 -4.10
N VAL A 166 13.94 4.57 -4.16
CA VAL A 166 14.45 5.81 -3.56
C VAL A 166 14.77 6.78 -4.68
N LEU A 167 13.98 7.84 -4.73
CA LEU A 167 14.13 8.93 -5.69
C LEU A 167 15.22 9.90 -5.26
N PRO A 168 15.88 10.59 -6.23
CA PRO A 168 16.93 11.55 -5.94
C PRO A 168 16.41 12.76 -5.17
#